data_daab9db5ad14cb45369e257940a055c7
#
_entry.id   daab9db5ad14cb45369e257940a055c7
#
_cell.length_a   1.000
_cell.length_b   1.000
_cell.length_c   1.000
_cell.angle_alpha   90.00
_cell.angle_beta   90.00
_cell.angle_gamma   90.00
#
_symmetry.space_group_name_H-M   'P 1'
#
loop_
_entity.id
_entity.type
_entity.pdbx_description
1 polymer ?
#
loop_
_entity_poly.entity_id
_entity_poly.type
_entity_poly.pdbx_seq_one_letter_code
_entity_poly.pdbx_strand_id
1 'polypeptide(L)'
;MKEEIVYFACNDWHQTPVESDNICHNYLGSYSRVDEDKIINVELQNINHQGLAKRARYYQSVSDVEATQKGTFYKDLKDSYVIFICNFDPFVKGLPYYEFENICLAYNPAIRLEDGTKKVFLNVTARDLSKLDFNLQSLYHYIRDEKVESSLTNTIAQKLSLTKSEIEERKEYMTYTLKLMDYKELGYKEGIETTSKDIALKLIQTNIPLDTIINSTGLSKEDLDKLKKSNNLD
;
A
#
# COMPACT_ATOMS: atom_id res chain seq x y z
N MET A 1 -0.23 17.93 13.89
CA MET A 1 -0.37 16.97 12.77
C MET A 1 0.95 16.72 12.02
N LYS A 2 1.65 17.73 11.51
CA LYS A 2 2.94 17.52 10.80
C LYS A 2 4.04 16.99 11.70
N GLU A 3 4.18 17.51 12.91
CA GLU A 3 5.15 17.03 13.92
C GLU A 3 4.83 15.62 14.40
N GLU A 4 3.56 15.27 14.48
CA GLU A 4 3.08 13.95 14.89
C GLU A 4 3.38 12.87 13.87
N ILE A 5 3.18 13.12 12.57
CA ILE A 5 3.55 12.19 11.48
C ILE A 5 5.04 11.83 11.56
N VAL A 6 5.84 12.83 11.84
CA VAL A 6 7.29 12.73 11.94
C VAL A 6 7.71 11.95 13.18
N TYR A 7 7.09 12.21 14.33
CA TYR A 7 7.37 11.51 15.58
C TYR A 7 7.01 10.02 15.50
N PHE A 8 5.95 9.68 14.78
CA PHE A 8 5.46 8.32 14.60
C PHE A 8 6.34 7.45 13.70
N ALA A 9 6.84 8.00 12.61
CA ALA A 9 7.78 7.28 11.75
C ALA A 9 9.05 6.83 12.50
N CYS A 10 9.32 7.42 13.71
CA CYS A 10 10.55 7.19 14.45
C CYS A 10 10.45 6.27 15.65
N ASN A 11 9.32 6.21 16.34
CA ASN A 11 9.33 5.66 17.69
C ASN A 11 8.86 4.22 17.84
N ASP A 12 8.07 3.67 16.92
CA ASP A 12 7.43 2.37 17.12
C ASP A 12 7.45 1.46 15.89
N TRP A 13 8.58 1.35 15.23
CA TRP A 13 8.77 0.40 14.13
C TRP A 13 8.72 -1.08 14.58
N HIS A 14 8.46 -1.36 15.88
CA HIS A 14 8.66 -2.64 16.54
C HIS A 14 7.42 -3.26 17.19
N GLN A 15 6.20 -3.07 16.74
CA GLN A 15 5.09 -3.86 17.30
C GLN A 15 4.34 -4.68 16.26
N THR A 16 4.50 -5.99 16.45
CA THR A 16 3.76 -7.17 16.01
C THR A 16 2.83 -7.07 14.80
N PRO A 17 2.98 -8.02 13.82
CA PRO A 17 2.01 -8.21 12.78
C PRO A 17 0.70 -8.72 13.38
N VAL A 18 -0.39 -8.04 13.13
CA VAL A 18 -1.73 -8.59 13.36
C VAL A 18 -1.92 -9.73 12.37
N GLU A 19 -1.97 -10.95 12.89
CA GLU A 19 -2.41 -12.13 12.16
C GLU A 19 -3.87 -11.93 11.76
N SER A 20 -4.12 -11.63 10.50
CA SER A 20 -5.41 -11.87 9.86
C SER A 20 -5.19 -12.47 8.49
N ASP A 21 -5.61 -13.72 8.38
CA ASP A 21 -5.62 -14.50 7.14
C ASP A 21 -6.36 -13.76 6.02
N ASN A 22 -5.78 -13.81 4.82
CA ASN A 22 -6.38 -13.51 3.51
C ASN A 22 -6.49 -12.05 3.05
N ILE A 23 -5.41 -11.27 3.06
CA ILE A 23 -5.29 -10.15 2.12
C ILE A 23 -3.87 -10.09 1.57
N CYS A 24 -3.71 -10.09 0.24
CA CYS A 24 -2.44 -9.92 -0.45
C CYS A 24 -1.71 -8.65 0.01
N HIS A 25 -0.75 -8.77 0.89
CA HIS A 25 0.05 -7.67 1.38
C HIS A 25 1.40 -7.62 0.67
N ASN A 26 1.44 -6.90 -0.44
CA ASN A 26 2.70 -6.41 -1.01
C ASN A 26 3.13 -5.12 -0.28
N TYR A 27 3.27 -5.16 1.06
CA TYR A 27 3.49 -3.95 1.85
C TYR A 27 4.68 -4.07 2.78
N LEU A 28 5.60 -3.14 2.64
CA LEU A 28 6.57 -2.78 3.65
C LEU A 28 5.84 -2.02 4.77
N GLY A 29 5.42 -2.74 5.81
CA GLY A 29 4.98 -2.19 7.07
C GLY A 29 3.66 -1.38 7.08
N SER A 30 2.69 -1.91 7.78
CA SER A 30 1.54 -1.17 8.31
C SER A 30 1.81 -0.89 9.78
N TYR A 31 1.59 0.34 10.22
CA TYR A 31 1.74 0.73 11.60
C TYR A 31 0.49 1.45 12.08
N SER A 32 -0.08 0.98 13.19
CA SER A 32 -1.23 1.61 13.84
C SER A 32 -0.89 1.96 15.28
N ARG A 33 -1.16 3.18 15.69
CA ARG A 33 -1.04 3.65 17.08
C ARG A 33 -2.35 4.25 17.56
N VAL A 34 -2.68 3.93 18.81
CA VAL A 34 -3.80 4.50 19.53
C VAL A 34 -3.24 5.31 20.69
N ASP A 35 -3.41 6.62 20.65
CA ASP A 35 -3.17 7.54 21.76
C ASP A 35 -4.46 7.84 22.53
N GLU A 36 -4.37 8.71 23.56
CA GLU A 36 -5.54 9.10 24.37
C GLU A 36 -6.66 9.67 23.49
N ASP A 37 -6.32 10.53 22.51
CA ASP A 37 -7.29 11.25 21.67
C ASP A 37 -7.25 10.88 20.17
N LYS A 38 -6.30 10.05 19.72
CA LYS A 38 -6.05 9.85 18.29
C LYS A 38 -5.73 8.40 17.95
N ILE A 39 -6.13 8.00 16.75
CA ILE A 39 -5.72 6.77 16.10
C ILE A 39 -4.97 7.15 14.82
N ILE A 40 -3.74 6.68 14.66
CA ILE A 40 -2.92 6.98 13.49
C ILE A 40 -2.48 5.68 12.86
N ASN A 41 -2.85 5.48 11.60
CA ASN A 41 -2.40 4.37 10.77
C ASN A 41 -1.46 4.90 9.68
N VAL A 42 -0.25 4.35 9.58
CA VAL A 42 0.76 4.75 8.58
C VAL A 42 1.11 3.55 7.70
N GLU A 43 1.02 3.74 6.41
CA GLU A 43 1.23 2.72 5.38
C GLU A 43 2.29 3.17 4.36
N LEU A 44 3.29 2.32 4.11
CA LEU A 44 4.26 2.52 3.02
C LEU A 44 3.77 1.84 1.73
N GLN A 45 3.82 2.56 0.60
CA GLN A 45 3.36 2.07 -0.69
C GLN A 45 4.41 2.27 -1.77
N ASN A 46 5.01 1.18 -2.24
CA ASN A 46 6.00 1.22 -3.32
C ASN A 46 5.37 1.13 -4.72
N ILE A 47 4.19 0.52 -4.83
CA ILE A 47 3.52 0.26 -6.11
C ILE A 47 2.11 0.83 -6.06
N ASN A 48 1.70 1.49 -7.14
CA ASN A 48 0.35 2.02 -7.27
C ASN A 48 -0.66 0.91 -7.60
N HIS A 49 -1.24 0.33 -6.55
CA HIS A 49 -2.39 -0.55 -6.70
C HIS A 49 -3.67 0.29 -6.76
N GLN A 50 -4.56 -0.05 -7.70
CA GLN A 50 -5.86 0.62 -7.79
C GLN A 50 -6.64 0.49 -6.49
N GLY A 51 -7.40 1.55 -6.13
CA GLY A 51 -8.30 1.51 -4.97
C GLY A 51 -7.71 2.03 -3.65
N LEU A 52 -6.57 2.75 -3.68
CA LEU A 52 -5.91 3.29 -2.49
C LEU A 52 -6.86 4.14 -1.61
N ALA A 53 -7.72 4.96 -2.20
CA ALA A 53 -8.71 5.75 -1.47
C ALA A 53 -9.77 4.88 -0.76
N LYS A 54 -10.20 3.77 -1.39
CA LYS A 54 -11.13 2.81 -0.77
C LYS A 54 -10.45 2.06 0.38
N ARG A 55 -9.16 1.75 0.23
CA ARG A 55 -8.36 1.12 1.25
C ARG A 55 -8.14 2.02 2.46
N ALA A 56 -7.89 3.31 2.24
CA ALA A 56 -7.84 4.29 3.32
C ALA A 56 -9.14 4.34 4.14
N ARG A 57 -10.29 4.29 3.46
CA ARG A 57 -11.60 4.20 4.12
C ARG A 57 -11.75 2.91 4.94
N TYR A 58 -11.32 1.78 4.39
CA TYR A 58 -11.38 0.49 5.07
C TYR A 58 -10.52 0.50 6.35
N TYR A 59 -9.26 0.93 6.25
CA TYR A 59 -8.36 1.00 7.41
C TYR A 59 -8.90 1.91 8.50
N GLN A 60 -9.47 3.05 8.13
CA GLN A 60 -10.11 3.96 9.09
C GLN A 60 -11.22 3.26 9.85
N SER A 61 -12.11 2.54 9.14
CA SER A 61 -13.22 1.82 9.77
C SER A 61 -12.73 0.69 10.69
N VAL A 62 -11.69 -0.04 10.31
CA VAL A 62 -11.08 -1.09 11.16
C VAL A 62 -10.47 -0.48 12.40
N SER A 63 -9.69 0.59 12.26
CA SER A 63 -9.07 1.28 13.39
C SER A 63 -10.10 1.81 14.38
N ASP A 64 -11.22 2.36 13.89
CA ASP A 64 -12.32 2.83 14.75
C ASP A 64 -12.95 1.68 15.56
N VAL A 65 -13.15 0.52 14.91
CA VAL A 65 -13.71 -0.68 15.59
C VAL A 65 -12.72 -1.23 16.63
N GLU A 66 -11.44 -1.34 16.30
CA GLU A 66 -10.42 -1.88 17.21
C GLU A 66 -10.16 -0.98 18.42
N ALA A 67 -10.22 0.34 18.25
CA ALA A 67 -9.97 1.31 19.32
C ALA A 67 -11.21 1.58 20.20
N THR A 68 -12.41 1.14 19.76
CA THR A 68 -13.66 1.42 20.45
C THR A 68 -14.02 0.29 21.40
N GLN A 69 -14.13 0.59 22.69
CA GLN A 69 -14.59 -0.37 23.70
C GLN A 69 -16.12 -0.46 23.77
N LYS A 70 -16.63 -1.59 24.24
CA LYS A 70 -18.07 -1.76 24.45
C LYS A 70 -18.58 -0.72 25.45
N GLY A 71 -19.56 0.10 25.03
CA GLY A 71 -20.15 1.15 25.87
C GLY A 71 -19.57 2.55 25.64
N THR A 72 -18.61 2.72 24.72
CA THR A 72 -18.12 4.05 24.30
C THR A 72 -19.24 4.82 23.61
N PHE A 73 -19.42 6.09 23.95
CA PHE A 73 -20.35 6.97 23.23
C PHE A 73 -19.72 7.46 21.92
N TYR A 74 -20.52 7.69 20.90
CA TYR A 74 -20.03 8.20 19.61
C TYR A 74 -19.28 9.54 19.71
N LYS A 75 -19.67 10.40 20.63
CA LYS A 75 -19.00 11.68 20.90
C LYS A 75 -17.56 11.53 21.45
N ASP A 76 -17.25 10.36 21.99
CA ASP A 76 -15.97 10.04 22.62
C ASP A 76 -15.09 9.18 21.68
N LEU A 77 -15.50 9.03 20.39
CA LEU A 77 -14.65 8.42 19.38
C LEU A 77 -13.42 9.28 19.15
N LYS A 78 -12.28 8.62 18.98
CA LYS A 78 -11.00 9.29 18.76
C LYS A 78 -10.90 9.84 17.35
N ASP A 79 -10.12 10.91 17.17
CA ASP A 79 -9.73 11.36 15.84
C ASP A 79 -8.94 10.25 15.12
N SER A 80 -9.25 10.02 13.85
CA SER A 80 -8.69 8.91 13.07
C SER A 80 -7.97 9.39 11.82
N TYR A 81 -6.67 9.07 11.72
CA TYR A 81 -5.78 9.48 10.64
C TYR A 81 -5.25 8.27 9.89
N VAL A 82 -5.44 8.22 8.58
CA VAL A 82 -4.82 7.22 7.71
C VAL A 82 -3.84 7.90 6.79
N ILE A 83 -2.55 7.54 6.90
CA ILE A 83 -1.44 8.17 6.22
C ILE A 83 -0.79 7.15 5.29
N PHE A 84 -0.78 7.43 4.00
CA PHE A 84 -0.03 6.66 3.01
C PHE A 84 1.23 7.41 2.60
N ILE A 85 2.38 6.77 2.72
CA ILE A 85 3.66 7.25 2.19
C ILE A 85 3.88 6.52 0.86
N CYS A 86 3.73 7.24 -0.25
CA CYS A 86 3.70 6.65 -1.60
C CYS A 86 4.99 6.96 -2.36
N ASN A 87 5.65 5.90 -2.87
CA ASN A 87 6.78 6.05 -3.81
C ASN A 87 6.29 6.26 -5.26
N PHE A 88 5.16 6.94 -5.42
CA PHE A 88 4.52 7.35 -6.67
C PHE A 88 3.53 8.48 -6.37
N ASP A 89 3.07 9.20 -7.41
CA ASP A 89 2.00 10.19 -7.25
C ASP A 89 0.61 9.51 -7.32
N PRO A 90 -0.11 9.37 -6.19
CA PRO A 90 -1.37 8.63 -6.15
C PRO A 90 -2.52 9.30 -6.92
N PHE A 91 -2.44 10.62 -7.18
CA PHE A 91 -3.49 11.39 -7.83
C PHE A 91 -3.02 12.11 -9.12
N VAL A 92 -1.76 11.94 -9.50
CA VAL A 92 -1.17 12.48 -10.75
C VAL A 92 -1.35 14.00 -10.88
N LYS A 93 -1.18 14.74 -9.75
CA LYS A 93 -1.26 16.21 -9.70
C LYS A 93 0.06 16.88 -9.33
N GLY A 94 1.12 16.10 -9.09
CA GLY A 94 2.44 16.60 -8.75
C GLY A 94 2.58 17.23 -7.37
N LEU A 95 1.55 17.17 -6.53
CA LEU A 95 1.61 17.75 -5.19
C LEU A 95 2.48 16.85 -4.28
N PRO A 96 3.22 17.46 -3.33
CA PRO A 96 4.01 16.69 -2.38
C PRO A 96 3.13 15.94 -1.37
N TYR A 97 1.96 16.43 -1.04
CA TYR A 97 0.97 15.73 -0.23
C TYR A 97 -0.46 16.05 -0.64
N TYR A 98 -1.37 15.16 -0.29
CA TYR A 98 -2.81 15.30 -0.47
C TYR A 98 -3.48 15.02 0.87
N GLU A 99 -4.30 15.94 1.34
CA GLU A 99 -5.08 15.81 2.57
C GLU A 99 -6.56 15.86 2.22
N PHE A 100 -7.33 14.90 2.73
CA PHE A 100 -8.77 14.78 2.49
C PHE A 100 -9.52 14.79 3.81
N GLU A 101 -10.56 15.62 3.84
CA GLU A 101 -11.55 15.70 4.91
C GLU A 101 -12.95 15.62 4.31
N ASN A 102 -13.95 15.32 5.14
CA ASN A 102 -15.34 15.31 4.74
C ASN A 102 -15.90 16.75 4.73
N ILE A 103 -16.48 17.16 3.60
CA ILE A 103 -17.05 18.51 3.43
C ILE A 103 -18.46 18.44 2.85
N CYS A 104 -19.31 19.41 3.22
CA CYS A 104 -20.62 19.62 2.60
C CYS A 104 -20.46 20.34 1.27
N LEU A 105 -20.81 19.69 0.16
CA LEU A 105 -20.74 20.26 -1.19
C LEU A 105 -21.94 21.18 -1.51
N ALA A 106 -23.03 21.10 -0.75
CA ALA A 106 -24.24 21.86 -1.00
C ALA A 106 -24.16 23.32 -0.52
N TYR A 107 -23.09 23.68 0.20
CA TYR A 107 -22.90 25.01 0.76
C TYR A 107 -21.56 25.62 0.31
N ASN A 108 -21.52 26.90 0.00
CA ASN A 108 -20.32 27.65 -0.39
C ASN A 108 -20.18 28.94 0.46
N PRO A 109 -19.10 29.11 1.26
CA PRO A 109 -17.95 28.23 1.37
C PRO A 109 -18.28 26.86 2.01
N ALA A 110 -17.55 25.81 1.61
CA ALA A 110 -17.80 24.46 2.09
C ALA A 110 -17.70 24.34 3.63
N ILE A 111 -18.68 23.66 4.22
CA ILE A 111 -18.69 23.36 5.66
C ILE A 111 -17.97 22.03 5.87
N ARG A 112 -17.02 21.98 6.82
CA ARG A 112 -16.38 20.73 7.25
C ARG A 112 -17.32 19.93 8.12
N LEU A 113 -17.31 18.60 7.98
CA LEU A 113 -18.13 17.71 8.81
C LEU A 113 -17.59 17.63 10.26
N GLU A 114 -16.30 17.87 10.46
CA GLU A 114 -15.62 17.85 11.77
C GLU A 114 -15.79 16.51 12.49
N ASP A 115 -15.79 15.41 11.74
CA ASP A 115 -15.93 14.04 12.25
C ASP A 115 -14.60 13.46 12.77
N GLY A 116 -13.55 14.26 12.90
CA GLY A 116 -12.23 13.86 13.37
C GLY A 116 -11.46 12.96 12.40
N THR A 117 -11.98 12.74 11.16
CA THR A 117 -11.32 11.81 10.22
C THR A 117 -10.46 12.55 9.19
N LYS A 118 -9.25 12.04 8.94
CA LYS A 118 -8.36 12.55 7.88
C LYS A 118 -7.67 11.42 7.12
N LYS A 119 -7.50 11.64 5.82
CA LYS A 119 -6.73 10.76 4.94
C LYS A 119 -5.62 11.57 4.29
N VAL A 120 -4.38 11.16 4.52
CA VAL A 120 -3.20 11.86 4.04
C VAL A 120 -2.40 10.95 3.12
N PHE A 121 -2.02 11.47 1.95
CA PHE A 121 -1.17 10.74 1.01
C PHE A 121 0.08 11.58 0.75
N LEU A 122 1.22 11.07 1.16
CA LEU A 122 2.52 11.71 0.94
C LEU A 122 3.11 11.17 -0.36
N ASN A 123 3.32 12.05 -1.33
CA ASN A 123 3.94 11.71 -2.60
C ASN A 123 5.45 11.97 -2.52
N VAL A 124 6.24 10.95 -2.15
CA VAL A 124 7.69 11.14 -2.02
C VAL A 124 8.40 11.38 -3.35
N THR A 125 7.74 11.22 -4.51
CA THR A 125 8.30 11.50 -5.83
C THR A 125 8.08 12.95 -6.30
N ALA A 126 7.35 13.76 -5.54
CA ALA A 126 7.08 15.16 -5.90
C ALA A 126 8.38 15.97 -6.02
N ARG A 127 8.48 16.80 -7.06
CA ARG A 127 9.67 17.61 -7.33
C ARG A 127 9.74 18.86 -6.47
N ASP A 128 8.59 19.51 -6.25
CA ASP A 128 8.49 20.72 -5.45
C ASP A 128 8.09 20.37 -4.01
N LEU A 129 9.04 20.50 -3.10
CA LEU A 129 8.87 20.25 -1.67
C LEU A 129 8.75 21.57 -0.86
N SER A 130 8.71 22.73 -1.51
CA SER A 130 8.73 24.05 -0.84
C SER A 130 7.58 24.28 0.13
N LYS A 131 6.48 23.56 -0.03
CA LYS A 131 5.29 23.61 0.86
C LYS A 131 5.42 22.73 2.10
N LEU A 132 6.43 21.88 2.18
CA LEU A 132 6.70 21.02 3.32
C LEU A 132 7.62 21.73 4.31
N ASP A 133 7.48 21.40 5.60
CA ASP A 133 8.49 21.78 6.59
C ASP A 133 9.79 20.97 6.41
N PHE A 134 10.85 21.43 7.06
CA PHE A 134 12.19 20.83 6.91
C PHE A 134 12.23 19.35 7.28
N ASN A 135 11.54 18.93 8.35
CA ASN A 135 11.55 17.55 8.79
C ASN A 135 10.90 16.63 7.77
N LEU A 136 9.79 17.08 7.18
CA LEU A 136 9.09 16.31 6.16
C LEU A 136 9.89 16.27 4.83
N GLN A 137 10.55 17.39 4.45
CA GLN A 137 11.48 17.38 3.31
C GLN A 137 12.63 16.39 3.53
N SER A 138 13.23 16.41 4.72
CA SER A 138 14.31 15.49 5.11
C SER A 138 13.84 14.02 5.08
N LEU A 139 12.61 13.73 5.53
CA LEU A 139 12.03 12.39 5.42
C LEU A 139 11.90 11.95 3.96
N TYR A 140 11.48 12.83 3.06
CA TYR A 140 11.40 12.54 1.62
C TYR A 140 12.77 12.25 1.02
N HIS A 141 13.79 13.05 1.35
CA HIS A 141 15.17 12.80 0.92
C HIS A 141 15.71 11.49 1.48
N TYR A 142 15.37 11.16 2.73
CA TYR A 142 15.77 9.90 3.34
C TYR A 142 15.13 8.68 2.64
N ILE A 143 13.84 8.74 2.35
CA ILE A 143 13.12 7.65 1.65
C ILE A 143 13.63 7.46 0.22
N ARG A 144 14.01 8.54 -0.48
CA ARG A 144 14.51 8.48 -1.86
C ARG A 144 15.95 8.02 -1.95
N ASP A 145 16.81 8.64 -1.14
CA ASP A 145 18.27 8.66 -1.34
C ASP A 145 19.05 8.26 -0.08
N GLU A 146 18.37 7.81 0.98
CA GLU A 146 18.94 7.49 2.30
C GLU A 146 19.72 8.66 2.94
N LYS A 147 19.42 9.92 2.57
CA LYS A 147 20.08 11.10 3.11
C LYS A 147 19.59 11.43 4.51
N VAL A 148 20.52 11.48 5.46
CA VAL A 148 20.25 11.88 6.85
C VAL A 148 20.52 13.38 6.97
N GLU A 149 19.47 14.21 7.08
CA GLU A 149 19.57 15.69 7.10
C GLU A 149 18.97 16.31 8.38
N SER A 150 18.18 15.54 9.15
CA SER A 150 17.51 16.03 10.35
C SER A 150 17.68 15.06 11.52
N SER A 151 17.37 15.53 12.75
CA SER A 151 17.32 14.66 13.92
C SER A 151 16.33 13.50 13.75
N LEU A 152 15.23 13.72 13.06
CA LEU A 152 14.25 12.72 12.69
C LEU A 152 14.87 11.61 11.84
N THR A 153 15.45 11.97 10.69
CA THR A 153 16.04 10.98 9.77
C THR A 153 17.24 10.27 10.40
N ASN A 154 17.98 10.95 11.29
CA ASN A 154 19.04 10.31 12.09
C ASN A 154 18.46 9.24 13.03
N THR A 155 17.38 9.54 13.73
CA THR A 155 16.70 8.57 14.61
C THR A 155 16.16 7.37 13.83
N ILE A 156 15.56 7.60 12.67
CA ILE A 156 15.09 6.53 11.78
C ILE A 156 16.27 5.66 11.33
N ALA A 157 17.36 6.27 10.85
CA ALA A 157 18.53 5.55 10.38
C ALA A 157 19.17 4.69 11.48
N GLN A 158 19.30 5.24 12.71
CA GLN A 158 19.81 4.49 13.86
C GLN A 158 18.93 3.29 14.20
N LYS A 159 17.62 3.48 14.30
CA LYS A 159 16.68 2.38 14.57
C LYS A 159 16.74 1.29 13.50
N LEU A 160 16.73 1.67 12.22
CA LEU A 160 16.87 0.73 11.12
C LEU A 160 18.20 -0.05 11.16
N SER A 161 19.30 0.61 11.56
CA SER A 161 20.60 -0.08 11.68
C SER A 161 20.58 -1.11 12.81
N LEU A 162 19.94 -0.80 13.95
CA LEU A 162 19.77 -1.73 15.06
C LEU A 162 18.91 -2.93 14.66
N THR A 163 17.75 -2.69 14.06
CA THR A 163 16.86 -3.75 13.54
C THR A 163 17.58 -4.67 12.55
N LYS A 164 18.36 -4.12 11.63
CA LYS A 164 19.15 -4.90 10.68
C LYS A 164 20.25 -5.75 11.36
N SER A 165 20.69 -5.37 12.56
CA SER A 165 21.73 -6.09 13.31
C SER A 165 21.20 -7.23 14.18
N GLU A 166 19.93 -7.20 14.56
CA GLU A 166 19.33 -8.22 15.40
C GLU A 166 18.95 -9.46 14.59
N ILE A 167 19.46 -10.64 15.05
CA ILE A 167 19.38 -11.89 14.27
C ILE A 167 17.94 -12.41 14.12
N GLU A 168 17.06 -12.20 15.10
CA GLU A 168 15.68 -12.64 15.05
C GLU A 168 14.86 -11.80 14.08
N GLU A 169 14.95 -10.48 14.14
CA GLU A 169 14.29 -9.58 13.21
C GLU A 169 14.82 -9.75 11.78
N ARG A 170 16.12 -10.05 11.64
CA ARG A 170 16.71 -10.40 10.36
C ARG A 170 16.12 -11.69 9.77
N LYS A 171 15.82 -12.69 10.60
CA LYS A 171 15.15 -13.92 10.16
C LYS A 171 13.70 -13.66 9.71
N GLU A 172 12.94 -12.88 10.45
CA GLU A 172 11.58 -12.48 10.05
C GLU A 172 11.58 -11.69 8.75
N TYR A 173 12.46 -10.71 8.62
CA TYR A 173 12.64 -9.94 7.39
C TYR A 173 13.02 -10.85 6.19
N MET A 174 13.96 -11.78 6.38
CA MET A 174 14.34 -12.75 5.35
C MET A 174 13.18 -13.67 4.98
N THR A 175 12.43 -14.18 5.97
CA THR A 175 11.27 -15.04 5.73
C THR A 175 10.16 -14.29 4.98
N TYR A 176 9.90 -13.04 5.34
CA TYR A 176 8.94 -12.18 4.65
C TYR A 176 9.37 -11.89 3.20
N THR A 177 10.65 -11.56 3.00
CA THR A 177 11.21 -11.30 1.66
C THR A 177 11.13 -12.54 0.77
N LEU A 178 11.42 -13.73 1.31
CA LEU A 178 11.29 -14.99 0.57
C LEU A 178 9.84 -15.27 0.20
N LYS A 179 8.90 -15.12 1.13
CA LYS A 179 7.46 -15.23 0.82
C LYS A 179 7.00 -14.26 -0.27
N LEU A 180 7.47 -13.01 -0.24
CA LEU A 180 7.18 -12.03 -1.30
C LEU A 180 7.73 -12.45 -2.66
N MET A 181 8.94 -13.03 -2.70
CA MET A 181 9.53 -13.55 -3.93
C MET A 181 8.71 -14.73 -4.47
N ASP A 182 8.29 -15.65 -3.61
CA ASP A 182 7.45 -16.79 -3.97
C ASP A 182 6.09 -16.32 -4.54
N TYR A 183 5.42 -15.39 -3.88
CA TYR A 183 4.16 -14.81 -4.39
C TYR A 183 4.34 -14.08 -5.72
N LYS A 184 5.45 -13.35 -5.89
CA LYS A 184 5.76 -12.66 -7.15
C LYS A 184 6.01 -13.66 -8.28
N GLU A 185 6.74 -14.74 -7.99
CA GLU A 185 6.99 -15.81 -8.97
C GLU A 185 5.70 -16.54 -9.33
N LEU A 186 4.86 -16.84 -8.33
CA LEU A 186 3.56 -17.47 -8.55
C LEU A 186 2.66 -16.58 -9.41
N GLY A 187 2.51 -15.30 -9.06
CA GLY A 187 1.72 -14.36 -9.84
C GLY A 187 2.26 -14.12 -11.25
N TYR A 188 3.58 -14.18 -11.45
CA TYR A 188 4.19 -14.11 -12.77
C TYR A 188 3.86 -15.36 -13.61
N LYS A 189 3.95 -16.56 -13.03
CA LYS A 189 3.56 -17.81 -13.70
C LYS A 189 2.08 -17.85 -14.07
N GLU A 190 1.20 -17.46 -13.13
CA GLU A 190 -0.25 -17.36 -13.39
C GLU A 190 -0.56 -16.33 -14.47
N GLY A 191 0.12 -15.19 -14.47
CA GLY A 191 -0.02 -14.16 -15.49
C GLY A 191 0.39 -14.63 -16.88
N ILE A 192 1.51 -15.34 -17.01
CA ILE A 192 1.95 -15.96 -18.29
C ILE A 192 0.91 -16.98 -18.74
N GLU A 193 0.50 -17.89 -17.87
CA GLU A 193 -0.45 -18.95 -18.21
C GLU A 193 -1.78 -18.38 -18.69
N THR A 194 -2.33 -17.40 -17.96
CA THR A 194 -3.59 -16.73 -18.33
C THR A 194 -3.46 -16.01 -19.67
N THR A 195 -2.39 -15.25 -19.86
CA THR A 195 -2.13 -14.52 -21.11
C THR A 195 -1.95 -15.47 -22.31
N SER A 196 -1.21 -16.57 -22.11
CA SER A 196 -1.02 -17.60 -23.15
C SER A 196 -2.35 -18.25 -23.56
N LYS A 197 -3.23 -18.55 -22.59
CA LYS A 197 -4.58 -19.07 -22.85
C LYS A 197 -5.45 -18.07 -23.60
N ASP A 198 -5.43 -16.79 -23.21
CA ASP A 198 -6.21 -15.74 -23.89
C ASP A 198 -5.75 -15.51 -25.33
N ILE A 199 -4.44 -15.51 -25.57
CA ILE A 199 -3.86 -15.42 -26.92
C ILE A 199 -4.26 -16.64 -27.73
N ALA A 200 -4.13 -17.85 -27.18
CA ALA A 200 -4.50 -19.10 -27.87
C ALA A 200 -5.98 -19.09 -28.28
N LEU A 201 -6.90 -18.67 -27.40
CA LEU A 201 -8.32 -18.54 -27.70
C LEU A 201 -8.57 -17.61 -28.89
N LYS A 202 -7.95 -16.45 -28.91
CA LYS A 202 -8.08 -15.50 -30.03
C LYS A 202 -7.55 -16.07 -31.34
N LEU A 203 -6.40 -16.78 -31.28
CA LEU A 203 -5.83 -17.40 -32.49
C LEU A 203 -6.65 -18.59 -33.00
N ILE A 204 -7.27 -19.39 -32.12
CA ILE A 204 -8.21 -20.45 -32.47
C ILE A 204 -9.44 -19.86 -33.19
N GLN A 205 -10.03 -18.79 -32.65
CA GLN A 205 -11.18 -18.09 -33.22
C GLN A 205 -10.90 -17.51 -34.62
N THR A 206 -9.64 -17.19 -34.90
CA THR A 206 -9.19 -16.69 -36.21
C THR A 206 -8.70 -17.79 -37.16
N ASN A 207 -8.95 -19.08 -36.82
CA ASN A 207 -8.56 -20.26 -37.61
C ASN A 207 -7.06 -20.35 -37.94
N ILE A 208 -6.19 -19.91 -37.04
CA ILE A 208 -4.72 -20.06 -37.15
C ILE A 208 -4.37 -21.55 -36.94
N PRO A 209 -3.41 -22.12 -37.74
CA PRO A 209 -2.99 -23.52 -37.57
C PRO A 209 -2.48 -23.81 -36.15
N LEU A 210 -2.86 -24.99 -35.61
CA LEU A 210 -2.52 -25.39 -34.23
C LEU A 210 -1.02 -25.35 -33.93
N ASP A 211 -0.18 -25.79 -34.91
CA ASP A 211 1.28 -25.76 -34.74
C ASP A 211 1.81 -24.33 -34.52
N THR A 212 1.20 -23.36 -35.22
CA THR A 212 1.55 -21.94 -35.03
C THR A 212 1.11 -21.45 -33.66
N ILE A 213 -0.04 -21.86 -33.15
CA ILE A 213 -0.53 -21.49 -31.82
C ILE A 213 0.36 -22.08 -30.76
N ILE A 214 0.74 -23.36 -30.86
CA ILE A 214 1.66 -24.03 -29.95
C ILE A 214 3.01 -23.25 -29.87
N ASN A 215 3.59 -22.95 -31.04
CA ASN A 215 4.87 -22.24 -31.10
C ASN A 215 4.81 -20.81 -30.55
N SER A 216 3.66 -20.14 -30.69
CA SER A 216 3.49 -18.73 -30.26
C SER A 216 3.13 -18.60 -28.78
N THR A 217 2.45 -19.58 -28.19
CA THR A 217 1.92 -19.51 -26.82
C THR A 217 2.67 -20.40 -25.83
N GLY A 218 3.41 -21.38 -26.33
CA GLY A 218 4.07 -22.40 -25.51
C GLY A 218 3.12 -23.42 -24.86
N LEU A 219 1.82 -23.36 -25.17
CA LEU A 219 0.83 -24.32 -24.66
C LEU A 219 0.97 -25.66 -25.38
N SER A 220 0.73 -26.76 -24.63
CA SER A 220 0.71 -28.09 -25.21
C SER A 220 -0.55 -28.33 -26.07
N LYS A 221 -0.52 -29.30 -26.97
CA LYS A 221 -1.71 -29.71 -27.75
C LYS A 221 -2.86 -30.13 -26.84
N GLU A 222 -2.56 -30.82 -25.74
CA GLU A 222 -3.55 -31.25 -24.76
C GLU A 222 -4.20 -30.05 -24.04
N ASP A 223 -3.46 -28.99 -23.76
CA ASP A 223 -4.00 -27.77 -23.14
C ASP A 223 -4.90 -27.02 -24.14
N LEU A 224 -4.51 -26.97 -25.42
CA LEU A 224 -5.34 -26.37 -26.45
C LEU A 224 -6.63 -27.16 -26.67
N ASP A 225 -6.60 -28.48 -26.63
CA ASP A 225 -7.79 -29.32 -26.75
C ASP A 225 -8.74 -29.13 -25.55
N LYS A 226 -8.20 -29.00 -24.33
CA LYS A 226 -8.99 -28.64 -23.14
C LYS A 226 -9.60 -27.25 -23.26
N LEU A 227 -8.83 -26.29 -23.77
CA LEU A 227 -9.25 -24.90 -23.93
C LEU A 227 -10.39 -24.78 -24.98
N LYS A 228 -10.31 -25.52 -26.07
CA LYS A 228 -11.39 -25.60 -27.08
C LYS A 228 -12.66 -26.15 -26.46
N LYS A 229 -12.57 -27.30 -25.77
CA LYS A 229 -13.75 -27.94 -25.15
C LYS A 229 -14.43 -27.04 -24.12
N SER A 230 -13.64 -26.35 -23.26
CA SER A 230 -14.18 -25.47 -22.24
C SER A 230 -14.86 -24.21 -22.78
N ASN A 231 -14.55 -23.81 -24.04
CA ASN A 231 -15.10 -22.64 -24.70
C ASN A 231 -16.06 -22.98 -25.87
N ASN A 232 -16.46 -24.25 -26.01
CA ASN A 232 -17.34 -24.75 -27.08
C ASN A 232 -16.84 -24.38 -28.50
N LEU A 233 -15.54 -24.44 -28.71
CA LEU A 233 -14.87 -24.22 -29.98
C LEU A 233 -14.48 -25.59 -30.57
N ASP A 234 -15.10 -25.99 -31.65
CA ASP A 234 -14.81 -27.25 -32.39
C ASP A 234 -13.53 -27.13 -33.25
#